data_7733d3c13a16c7ce009de5f2b16ed06d
#
_entry.id   7733d3c13a16c7ce009de5f2b16ed06d
#
_cell.length_a   1.000
_cell.length_b   1.000
_cell.length_c   1.000
_cell.angle_alpha   90.00
_cell.angle_beta   90.00
_cell.angle_gamma   90.00
#
_symmetry.space_group_name_H-M   'P 1'
#
loop_
_entity.id
_entity.type
_entity.pdbx_description
1 polymer ?
#
loop_
_entity_poly.entity_id
_entity_poly.type
_entity_poly.pdbx_seq_one_letter_code
_entity_poly.pdbx_strand_id
1 'polypeptide(L)'
;MSTPRRRTRPGAAQRACLTAGNVDMQVCAACAHVQYPPADCCRHCLGDELVFTSVDPAATVIATTTVHRSYRDDFTTGGPWPVASVRLATGATVFAHVSEVIAPGTPVTLVALTDKLREGVFGAV
;
A
#
# COMPACT_ATOMS: atom_id res chain seq x y z
N MET A 1 -9.97 -12.91 19.09
CA MET A 1 -8.86 -11.96 18.93
C MET A 1 -7.98 -12.39 17.77
N SER A 2 -7.71 -11.51 16.82
CA SER A 2 -6.87 -11.86 15.67
C SER A 2 -5.41 -11.99 16.09
N THR A 3 -4.72 -13.02 15.55
CA THR A 3 -3.27 -13.19 15.74
C THR A 3 -2.55 -12.07 14.96
N PRO A 4 -1.52 -11.43 15.53
CA PRO A 4 -0.74 -10.46 14.79
C PRO A 4 -0.17 -11.05 13.50
N ARG A 5 -0.20 -10.28 12.41
CA ARG A 5 0.36 -10.72 11.15
C ARG A 5 1.87 -10.74 11.23
N ARG A 6 2.46 -11.84 10.79
CA ARG A 6 3.91 -11.89 10.63
C ARG A 6 4.29 -11.10 9.38
N ARG A 7 5.30 -10.25 9.51
CA ARG A 7 5.79 -9.42 8.41
C ARG A 7 7.29 -9.55 8.30
N THR A 8 7.79 -9.30 7.10
CA THR A 8 9.21 -9.07 6.91
C THR A 8 9.60 -7.75 7.59
N ARG A 9 10.90 -7.55 7.85
CA ARG A 9 11.40 -6.32 8.45
C ARG A 9 11.02 -5.08 7.62
N PRO A 10 11.27 -5.04 6.29
CA PRO A 10 10.85 -3.89 5.49
C PRO A 10 9.32 -3.76 5.40
N GLY A 11 8.57 -4.86 5.40
CA GLY A 11 7.11 -4.81 5.43
C GLY A 11 6.57 -4.18 6.71
N ALA A 12 7.19 -4.48 7.86
CA ALA A 12 6.83 -3.85 9.13
C ALA A 12 7.15 -2.35 9.13
N ALA A 13 8.28 -1.95 8.54
CA ALA A 13 8.65 -0.55 8.42
C ALA A 13 7.66 0.23 7.53
N GLN A 14 7.26 -0.35 6.40
CA GLN A 14 6.24 0.23 5.51
C GLN A 14 4.92 0.44 6.27
N ARG A 15 4.50 -0.55 7.03
CA ARG A 15 3.27 -0.48 7.81
C ARG A 15 3.35 0.59 8.90
N ALA A 16 4.50 0.74 9.55
CA ALA A 16 4.71 1.76 10.56
C ALA A 16 4.54 3.17 9.98
N CYS A 17 5.03 3.42 8.78
CA CYS A 17 4.82 4.70 8.09
C CYS A 17 3.33 4.98 7.90
N LEU A 18 2.58 4.01 7.40
CA LEU A 18 1.14 4.14 7.17
C LEU A 18 0.38 4.34 8.48
N THR A 19 0.76 3.62 9.54
CA THR A 19 0.14 3.76 10.86
C THR A 19 0.36 5.16 11.42
N ALA A 20 1.50 5.78 11.12
CA ALA A 20 1.78 7.16 11.50
C ALA A 20 1.06 8.19 10.61
N GLY A 21 0.32 7.77 9.59
CA GLY A 21 -0.42 8.65 8.70
C GLY A 21 0.36 9.09 7.46
N ASN A 22 1.50 8.47 7.20
CA ASN A 22 2.38 8.87 6.09
C ASN A 22 2.30 7.89 4.93
N VAL A 23 2.09 8.41 3.73
CA VAL A 23 2.16 7.66 2.48
C VAL A 23 3.60 7.70 1.99
N ASP A 24 4.46 6.94 2.67
CA ASP A 24 5.86 6.81 2.31
C ASP A 24 6.08 5.52 1.53
N MET A 25 7.05 5.53 0.62
CA MET A 25 7.46 4.36 -0.15
C MET A 25 8.95 4.11 0.06
N GLN A 26 9.36 2.87 -0.17
CA GLN A 26 10.77 2.51 -0.13
C GLN A 26 11.45 3.01 -1.39
N VAL A 27 12.47 3.84 -1.22
CA VAL A 27 13.24 4.44 -2.32
C VAL A 27 14.70 4.07 -2.16
N CYS A 28 15.33 3.66 -3.26
CA CYS A 28 16.76 3.40 -3.29
C CYS A 28 17.52 4.73 -3.36
N ALA A 29 18.36 5.00 -2.37
CA ALA A 29 19.17 6.23 -2.35
C ALA A 29 20.25 6.23 -3.45
N ALA A 30 20.64 5.05 -3.93
CA ALA A 30 21.68 4.94 -4.96
C ALA A 30 21.14 5.18 -6.38
N CYS A 31 19.95 4.63 -6.72
CA CYS A 31 19.41 4.73 -8.09
C CYS A 31 18.06 5.42 -8.18
N ALA A 32 17.51 5.86 -7.06
CA ALA A 32 16.20 6.54 -6.97
C ALA A 32 14.99 5.69 -7.34
N HIS A 33 15.15 4.36 -7.52
CA HIS A 33 14.03 3.47 -7.82
C HIS A 33 13.07 3.41 -6.62
N VAL A 34 11.77 3.54 -6.91
CA VAL A 34 10.70 3.41 -5.91
C VAL A 34 10.08 2.02 -6.07
N GLN A 35 10.02 1.26 -4.99
CA GLN A 35 9.51 -0.11 -5.06
C GLN A 35 8.44 -0.39 -4.01
N TYR A 36 7.52 -1.25 -4.40
CA TYR A 36 6.51 -1.83 -3.54
C TYR A 36 6.17 -3.23 -4.08
N PRO A 37 6.05 -4.26 -3.25
CA PRO A 37 6.26 -4.23 -1.80
C PRO A 37 7.73 -3.98 -1.43
N PRO A 38 8.01 -3.50 -0.20
CA PRO A 38 9.38 -3.23 0.22
C PRO A 38 10.17 -4.53 0.37
N ALA A 39 11.49 -4.43 0.19
CA ALA A 39 12.41 -5.56 0.22
C ALA A 39 13.71 -5.18 0.95
N ASP A 40 14.61 -6.16 1.12
CA ASP A 40 15.89 -5.93 1.76
C ASP A 40 16.95 -5.35 0.80
N CYS A 41 16.68 -5.42 -0.50
CA CYS A 41 17.55 -4.82 -1.52
C CYS A 41 16.70 -4.19 -2.62
N CYS A 42 17.31 -3.25 -3.35
CA CYS A 42 16.67 -2.64 -4.51
C CYS A 42 16.55 -3.66 -5.64
N ARG A 43 15.35 -3.82 -6.19
CA ARG A 43 15.10 -4.74 -7.31
C ARG A 43 15.72 -4.26 -8.61
N HIS A 44 16.04 -2.97 -8.71
CA HIS A 44 16.61 -2.38 -9.91
C HIS A 44 18.13 -2.47 -9.94
N CYS A 45 18.81 -2.01 -8.87
CA CYS A 45 20.28 -1.96 -8.84
C CYS A 45 20.91 -2.98 -7.89
N LEU A 46 20.11 -3.73 -7.14
CA LEU A 46 20.52 -4.73 -6.15
C LEU A 46 21.28 -4.15 -4.94
N GLY A 47 21.30 -2.82 -4.80
CA GLY A 47 21.87 -2.15 -3.65
C GLY A 47 21.01 -2.26 -2.41
N ASP A 48 21.54 -1.89 -1.25
CA ASP A 48 20.84 -1.95 0.03
C ASP A 48 20.62 -0.59 0.67
N GLU A 49 20.89 0.50 -0.04
CA GLU A 49 20.66 1.86 0.45
C GLU A 49 19.19 2.26 0.30
N LEU A 50 18.34 1.61 1.06
CA LEU A 50 16.90 1.78 0.97
C LEU A 50 16.38 2.63 2.13
N VAL A 51 15.57 3.63 1.82
CA VAL A 51 14.95 4.51 2.80
C VAL A 51 13.45 4.64 2.50
N PHE A 52 12.66 4.85 3.54
CA PHE A 52 11.24 5.20 3.39
C PHE A 52 11.11 6.71 3.38
N THR A 53 10.51 7.25 2.33
CA THR A 53 10.36 8.69 2.17
C THR A 53 9.06 9.01 1.46
N SER A 54 8.62 10.26 1.60
CA SER A 54 7.41 10.75 0.94
C SER A 54 7.58 10.69 -0.57
N VAL A 55 6.52 10.27 -1.24
CA VAL A 55 6.41 10.28 -2.70
C VAL A 55 5.15 11.01 -3.11
N ASP A 56 5.06 11.40 -4.38
CA ASP A 56 3.83 11.97 -4.91
C ASP A 56 2.70 10.94 -4.77
N PRO A 57 1.63 11.25 -4.03
CA PRO A 57 0.54 10.32 -3.82
C PRO A 57 -0.42 10.20 -5.01
N ALA A 58 -0.23 10.98 -6.05
CA ALA A 58 -1.07 10.89 -7.24
C ALA A 58 -0.90 9.52 -7.90
N ALA A 59 -2.03 8.90 -8.24
CA ALA A 59 -2.05 7.56 -8.80
C ALA A 59 -3.19 7.42 -9.80
N THR A 60 -3.15 6.34 -10.57
CA THR A 60 -4.19 6.01 -11.55
C THR A 60 -4.69 4.60 -11.25
N VAL A 61 -6.00 4.42 -11.23
CA VAL A 61 -6.62 3.11 -11.04
C VAL A 61 -6.31 2.23 -12.24
N ILE A 62 -5.77 1.04 -11.99
CA ILE A 62 -5.51 0.02 -13.01
C ILE A 62 -6.68 -0.95 -13.08
N ALA A 63 -7.16 -1.40 -11.93
CA ALA A 63 -8.24 -2.35 -11.82
C ALA A 63 -8.91 -2.20 -10.45
N THR A 64 -10.17 -2.57 -10.37
CA THR A 64 -10.93 -2.59 -9.12
C THR A 64 -11.58 -3.96 -8.97
N THR A 65 -11.62 -4.45 -7.74
CA THR A 65 -12.35 -5.67 -7.41
C THR A 65 -13.06 -5.49 -6.09
N THR A 66 -13.99 -6.39 -5.80
CA THR A 66 -14.69 -6.41 -4.52
C THR A 66 -14.26 -7.64 -3.75
N VAL A 67 -13.79 -7.43 -2.53
CA VAL A 67 -13.41 -8.52 -1.64
C VAL A 67 -14.65 -8.96 -0.87
N HIS A 68 -15.07 -10.21 -1.06
CA HIS A 68 -16.25 -10.77 -0.41
C HIS A 68 -15.89 -11.57 0.84
N ARG A 69 -14.69 -12.15 0.88
CA ARG A 69 -14.22 -12.99 1.99
C ARG A 69 -12.74 -12.79 2.23
N SER A 70 -12.34 -12.92 3.49
CA SER A 70 -10.95 -12.96 3.90
C SER A 70 -10.77 -14.06 4.95
N TYR A 71 -9.57 -14.60 5.06
CA TYR A 71 -9.22 -15.53 6.14
C TYR A 71 -9.19 -14.85 7.51
N ARG A 72 -9.21 -13.52 7.54
CA ARG A 72 -9.11 -12.73 8.77
C ARG A 72 -10.37 -11.87 8.92
N ASP A 73 -10.90 -11.85 10.13
CA ASP A 73 -12.12 -11.10 10.46
C ASP A 73 -11.93 -9.59 10.40
N ASP A 74 -10.69 -9.12 10.44
CA ASP A 74 -10.37 -7.69 10.39
C ASP A 74 -10.78 -7.02 9.08
N PHE A 75 -11.05 -7.80 8.02
CA PHE A 75 -11.47 -7.26 6.73
C PHE A 75 -12.92 -7.60 6.35
N THR A 76 -13.52 -8.62 6.97
CA THR A 76 -14.82 -9.13 6.52
C THR A 76 -16.02 -8.58 7.27
N THR A 77 -15.81 -7.95 8.41
CA THR A 77 -16.91 -7.40 9.21
C THR A 77 -17.45 -6.14 8.54
N GLY A 78 -18.72 -6.15 8.15
CA GLY A 78 -19.34 -5.03 7.44
C GLY A 78 -19.60 -5.32 5.97
N GLY A 79 -19.41 -6.57 5.55
CA GLY A 79 -19.73 -7.06 4.21
C GLY A 79 -18.63 -6.88 3.19
N PRO A 80 -18.92 -7.10 1.91
CA PRO A 80 -17.94 -6.94 0.87
C PRO A 80 -17.49 -5.48 0.74
N TRP A 81 -16.20 -5.30 0.41
CA TRP A 81 -15.66 -3.96 0.19
C TRP A 81 -14.78 -3.93 -1.05
N PRO A 82 -14.73 -2.79 -1.75
CA PRO A 82 -13.91 -2.66 -2.95
C PRO A 82 -12.45 -2.38 -2.59
N VAL A 83 -11.55 -2.92 -3.42
CA VAL A 83 -10.13 -2.60 -3.42
C VAL A 83 -9.70 -2.28 -4.84
N ALA A 84 -8.70 -1.45 -4.99
CA ALA A 84 -8.17 -1.08 -6.29
C ALA A 84 -6.68 -1.36 -6.37
N SER A 85 -6.24 -1.77 -7.55
CA SER A 85 -4.83 -1.76 -7.91
C SER A 85 -4.56 -0.39 -8.54
N VAL A 86 -3.64 0.38 -7.97
CA VAL A 86 -3.33 1.73 -8.46
C VAL A 86 -1.84 1.85 -8.74
N ARG A 87 -1.50 2.63 -9.78
CA ARG A 87 -0.13 2.90 -10.18
C ARG A 87 0.21 4.35 -9.88
N LEU A 88 1.28 4.56 -9.11
CA LEU A 88 1.81 5.89 -8.87
C LEU A 88 2.59 6.41 -10.07
N ALA A 89 2.79 7.73 -10.13
CA ALA A 89 3.60 8.36 -11.15
C ALA A 89 5.04 7.83 -11.17
N THR A 90 5.54 7.36 -10.03
CA THR A 90 6.86 6.72 -9.90
C THR A 90 6.94 5.35 -10.57
N GLY A 91 5.80 4.76 -10.95
CA GLY A 91 5.72 3.43 -11.53
C GLY A 91 5.37 2.33 -10.53
N ALA A 92 5.42 2.60 -9.24
CA ALA A 92 5.06 1.62 -8.22
C ALA A 92 3.57 1.34 -8.25
N THR A 93 3.20 0.06 -8.10
CA THR A 93 1.80 -0.37 -8.07
C THR A 93 1.47 -0.88 -6.66
N VAL A 94 0.37 -0.41 -6.10
CA VAL A 94 -0.07 -0.82 -4.77
C VAL A 94 -1.54 -1.21 -4.79
N PHE A 95 -1.95 -2.03 -3.83
CA PHE A 95 -3.36 -2.28 -3.56
C PHE A 95 -3.85 -1.28 -2.51
N ALA A 96 -4.99 -0.65 -2.78
CA ALA A 96 -5.55 0.37 -1.91
C ALA A 96 -7.03 0.09 -1.63
N HIS A 97 -7.47 0.38 -0.43
CA HIS A 97 -8.88 0.34 -0.08
C HIS A 97 -9.57 1.56 -0.68
N VAL A 98 -10.72 1.34 -1.30
CA VAL A 98 -11.54 2.41 -1.89
C VAL A 98 -12.96 2.33 -1.35
N SER A 99 -13.69 3.44 -1.40
CA SER A 99 -15.07 3.49 -0.88
C SER A 99 -16.09 2.89 -1.84
N GLU A 100 -15.74 2.82 -3.14
CA GLU A 100 -16.61 2.30 -4.19
C GLU A 100 -15.79 1.78 -5.34
N VAL A 101 -16.43 1.01 -6.23
CA VAL A 101 -15.79 0.54 -7.46
C VAL A 101 -15.50 1.74 -8.37
N ILE A 102 -14.25 1.86 -8.80
CA ILE A 102 -13.77 2.98 -9.61
C ILE A 102 -13.30 2.43 -10.96
N ALA A 103 -13.66 3.12 -12.04
CA ALA A 103 -13.29 2.70 -13.39
C ALA A 103 -11.76 2.78 -13.60
N PRO A 104 -11.16 1.82 -14.32
CA PRO A 104 -9.75 1.92 -14.70
C PRO A 104 -9.45 3.21 -15.44
N GLY A 105 -8.29 3.79 -15.19
CA GLY A 105 -7.88 5.05 -15.77
C GLY A 105 -8.26 6.28 -14.94
N THR A 106 -9.06 6.11 -13.89
CA THR A 106 -9.47 7.23 -13.03
C THR A 106 -8.30 7.69 -12.16
N PRO A 107 -8.01 9.00 -12.13
CA PRO A 107 -6.99 9.53 -11.22
C PRO A 107 -7.50 9.51 -9.78
N VAL A 108 -6.63 9.11 -8.87
CA VAL A 108 -6.93 9.05 -7.42
C VAL A 108 -5.71 9.54 -6.64
N THR A 109 -5.89 9.76 -5.34
CA THR A 109 -4.82 10.13 -4.44
C THR A 109 -4.68 9.06 -3.37
N LEU A 110 -3.47 8.53 -3.17
CA LEU A 110 -3.19 7.60 -2.09
C LEU A 110 -3.27 8.31 -0.75
N VAL A 111 -3.85 7.62 0.21
CA VAL A 111 -3.95 8.08 1.61
C VAL A 111 -3.57 6.94 2.54
N ALA A 112 -3.17 7.28 3.75
CA ALA A 112 -2.94 6.31 4.81
C ALA A 112 -4.23 6.15 5.62
N LEU A 113 -4.71 4.91 5.72
CA LEU A 113 -5.87 4.56 6.52
C LEU A 113 -5.45 3.59 7.62
N THR A 114 -6.32 3.35 8.58
CA THR A 114 -6.10 2.32 9.60
C THR A 114 -7.18 1.25 9.48
N ASP A 115 -6.77 0.00 9.64
CA ASP A 115 -7.70 -1.12 9.69
C ASP A 115 -8.26 -1.33 11.10
N LYS A 116 -9.01 -2.40 11.31
CA LYS A 116 -9.61 -2.71 12.61
C LYS A 116 -8.61 -3.00 13.71
N LEU A 117 -7.41 -3.42 13.35
CA LEU A 117 -6.31 -3.66 14.29
C LEU A 117 -5.51 -2.38 14.54
N ARG A 118 -5.96 -1.23 14.00
CA ARG A 118 -5.29 0.07 14.04
C ARG A 118 -3.91 0.06 13.35
N GLU A 119 -3.73 -0.86 12.42
CA GLU A 119 -2.55 -0.89 11.56
C GLU A 119 -2.80 -0.09 10.29
N GLY A 120 -1.77 0.58 9.79
CA GLY A 120 -1.85 1.39 8.59
C GLY A 120 -2.01 0.55 7.33
N VAL A 121 -2.87 1.02 6.43
CA VAL A 121 -3.09 0.43 5.11
C VAL A 121 -3.19 1.54 4.07
N PHE A 122 -2.93 1.22 2.81
CA PHE A 122 -3.15 2.17 1.73
C PHE A 122 -4.64 2.29 1.43
N GLY A 123 -5.07 3.54 1.25
CA GLY A 123 -6.37 3.86 0.70
C GLY A 123 -6.23 4.76 -0.52
N ALA A 124 -7.29 4.93 -1.29
CA ALA A 124 -7.31 5.84 -2.43
C ALA A 124 -8.65 6.59 -2.48
N VAL A 125 -8.58 7.85 -2.79
CA VAL A 125 -9.75 8.73 -2.86
C VAL A 125 -9.77 9.56 -4.14
#